data_2c24c98c7e7ce22a40d3b12964270f04
#
_entry.id   2c24c98c7e7ce22a40d3b12964270f04
#
_cell.length_a   1.000
_cell.length_b   1.000
_cell.length_c   1.000
_cell.angle_alpha   90.00
_cell.angle_beta   90.00
_cell.angle_gamma   90.00
#
_symmetry.space_group_name_H-M   'P 1'
#
loop_
_entity.id
_entity.type
_entity.pdbx_description
1 polymer ?
#
loop_
_entity_poly.entity_id
_entity_poly.type
_entity_poly.pdbx_seq_one_letter_code
_entity_poly.pdbx_strand_id
1 'polypeptide(L)'
;FPNAATGFLCPTQWVETLSKSDPMFGSAMDWNEGFKKEYPSYTSVPYQSAQASAAVYVWKEGFEKANSFDKDTVRDALSAVEMETFYGDIKFSEAGNNIAKPMFMRQIGADGSYSLVESFKDMAFPRNVTY
;
A
#
# COMPACT_ATOMS: atom_id res chain seq x y z
N PHE A 1 -20.22 -13.54 16.33
CA PHE A 1 -19.45 -12.79 17.38
C PHE A 1 -19.10 -11.43 16.81
N PRO A 2 -20.00 -10.42 16.83
CA PRO A 2 -19.82 -9.17 16.12
C PRO A 2 -18.59 -8.34 16.57
N ASN A 3 -18.07 -8.57 17.76
CA ASN A 3 -16.94 -7.81 18.31
C ASN A 3 -15.70 -8.68 18.62
N ALA A 4 -15.66 -9.93 18.13
CA ALA A 4 -14.57 -10.84 18.45
C ALA A 4 -13.19 -10.40 17.93
N ALA A 5 -13.17 -9.57 16.89
CA ALA A 5 -11.95 -9.05 16.29
C ALA A 5 -11.54 -7.66 16.80
N THR A 6 -12.37 -7.03 17.66
CA THR A 6 -12.05 -5.70 18.21
C THR A 6 -10.70 -5.71 18.92
N GLY A 7 -9.85 -4.76 18.59
CA GLY A 7 -8.51 -4.61 19.14
C GLY A 7 -7.43 -5.45 18.47
N PHE A 8 -7.77 -6.36 17.53
CA PHE A 8 -6.77 -7.10 16.78
C PHE A 8 -5.93 -6.19 15.91
N LEU A 9 -4.64 -6.49 15.87
CA LEU A 9 -3.66 -5.80 15.04
C LEU A 9 -3.48 -6.55 13.72
N CYS A 10 -3.57 -5.82 12.63
CA CYS A 10 -3.46 -6.37 11.27
C CYS A 10 -2.35 -5.65 10.51
N PRO A 11 -1.26 -6.31 10.12
CA PRO A 11 -0.29 -5.71 9.24
C PRO A 11 -0.89 -5.48 7.85
N THR A 12 -0.51 -4.38 7.22
CA THR A 12 -0.90 -4.05 5.86
C THR A 12 0.26 -3.40 5.12
N GLN A 13 0.29 -3.53 3.81
CA GLN A 13 1.31 -2.91 3.00
C GLN A 13 0.93 -1.49 2.54
N TRP A 14 -0.33 -1.11 2.66
CA TRP A 14 -0.81 0.18 2.21
C TRP A 14 -2.06 0.61 2.96
N VAL A 15 -2.21 1.92 3.11
CA VAL A 15 -3.42 2.59 3.62
C VAL A 15 -3.70 3.83 2.76
N GLU A 16 -4.97 4.15 2.59
CA GLU A 16 -5.43 5.29 1.80
C GLU A 16 -5.03 6.66 2.37
N THR A 17 -4.69 6.71 3.65
CA THR A 17 -4.24 7.92 4.34
C THR A 17 -2.73 8.16 4.25
N LEU A 18 -2.01 7.34 3.47
CA LEU A 18 -0.58 7.51 3.27
C LEU A 18 -0.29 8.85 2.58
N SER A 19 0.61 9.64 3.18
CA SER A 19 1.04 10.94 2.63
C SER A 19 2.06 10.75 1.50
N LYS A 20 1.63 10.07 0.43
CA LYS A 20 2.40 9.77 -0.77
C LYS A 20 1.56 10.03 -2.01
N SER A 21 2.23 10.46 -3.08
CA SER A 21 1.58 10.76 -4.35
C SER A 21 2.51 10.50 -5.53
N ASP A 22 1.93 10.42 -6.71
CA ASP A 22 2.68 10.37 -7.96
C ASP A 22 1.93 11.08 -9.11
N PRO A 23 2.62 11.39 -10.22
CA PRO A 23 2.00 12.08 -11.35
C PRO A 23 0.94 11.28 -12.10
N MET A 24 0.93 9.94 -11.98
CA MET A 24 0.00 9.08 -12.72
C MET A 24 -1.34 8.93 -12.00
N PHE A 25 -1.31 8.74 -10.69
CA PHE A 25 -2.49 8.38 -9.89
C PHE A 25 -2.88 9.44 -8.86
N GLY A 26 -2.08 10.49 -8.67
CA GLY A 26 -2.29 11.46 -7.61
C GLY A 26 -1.87 10.94 -6.25
N SER A 27 -2.57 11.34 -5.19
CA SER A 27 -2.36 10.86 -3.83
C SER A 27 -2.93 9.45 -3.61
N ALA A 28 -2.55 8.81 -2.49
CA ALA A 28 -3.13 7.54 -2.08
C ALA A 28 -4.67 7.63 -1.95
N MET A 29 -5.18 8.78 -1.48
CA MET A 29 -6.62 9.02 -1.37
C MET A 29 -7.27 9.18 -2.74
N ASP A 30 -6.66 9.93 -3.67
CA ASP A 30 -7.19 10.12 -5.03
C ASP A 30 -7.33 8.77 -5.74
N TRP A 31 -6.31 7.92 -5.62
CA TRP A 31 -6.37 6.57 -6.17
C TRP A 31 -7.48 5.72 -5.52
N ASN A 32 -7.63 5.78 -4.19
CA ASN A 32 -8.65 5.05 -3.45
C ASN A 32 -10.07 5.46 -3.86
N GLU A 33 -10.31 6.77 -4.01
CA GLU A 33 -11.60 7.29 -4.46
C GLU A 33 -11.89 6.92 -5.92
N GLY A 34 -10.88 7.01 -6.79
CA GLY A 34 -10.98 6.57 -8.18
C GLY A 34 -11.34 5.08 -8.29
N PHE A 35 -10.69 4.24 -7.50
CA PHE A 35 -10.98 2.80 -7.45
C PHE A 35 -12.42 2.52 -6.99
N LYS A 36 -12.89 3.16 -5.92
CA LYS A 36 -14.26 2.98 -5.41
C LYS A 36 -15.31 3.49 -6.40
N LYS A 37 -15.01 4.53 -7.15
CA LYS A 37 -15.89 5.04 -8.19
C LYS A 37 -16.07 4.04 -9.34
N GLU A 38 -14.97 3.40 -9.75
CA GLU A 38 -15.00 2.38 -10.80
C GLU A 38 -15.58 1.06 -10.32
N TYR A 39 -15.32 0.70 -9.06
CA TYR A 39 -15.75 -0.56 -8.46
C TYR A 39 -16.58 -0.32 -7.19
N PRO A 40 -17.83 0.17 -7.30
CA PRO A 40 -18.63 0.62 -6.15
C PRO A 40 -19.07 -0.51 -5.20
N SER A 41 -18.89 -1.76 -5.57
CA SER A 41 -19.15 -2.92 -4.69
C SER A 41 -18.11 -3.09 -3.58
N TYR A 42 -16.94 -2.45 -3.70
CA TYR A 42 -15.90 -2.51 -2.68
C TYR A 42 -16.10 -1.44 -1.61
N THR A 43 -16.47 -1.85 -0.40
CA THR A 43 -16.56 -0.97 0.78
C THR A 43 -15.18 -0.61 1.34
N SER A 44 -14.22 -1.54 1.22
CA SER A 44 -12.81 -1.34 1.55
C SER A 44 -11.95 -1.79 0.38
N VAL A 45 -10.99 -0.97 -0.02
CA VAL A 45 -10.11 -1.29 -1.14
C VAL A 45 -8.99 -2.21 -0.67
N PRO A 46 -8.79 -3.37 -1.30
CA PRO A 46 -7.68 -4.26 -0.97
C PRO A 46 -6.34 -3.60 -1.32
N TYR A 47 -5.37 -3.67 -0.42
CA TYR A 47 -4.03 -3.13 -0.67
C TYR A 47 -3.36 -3.79 -1.89
N GLN A 48 -3.75 -5.02 -2.22
CA GLN A 48 -3.26 -5.75 -3.41
C GLN A 48 -3.63 -5.03 -4.71
N SER A 49 -4.79 -4.37 -4.76
CA SER A 49 -5.19 -3.57 -5.93
C SER A 49 -4.30 -2.34 -6.08
N ALA A 50 -3.99 -1.66 -4.97
CA ALA A 50 -3.06 -0.53 -4.95
C ALA A 50 -1.64 -0.99 -5.38
N GLN A 51 -1.20 -2.12 -4.86
CA GLN A 51 0.08 -2.73 -5.22
C GLN A 51 0.19 -3.05 -6.71
N ALA A 52 -0.86 -3.63 -7.29
CA ALA A 52 -0.89 -3.97 -8.71
C ALA A 52 -0.82 -2.71 -9.59
N SER A 53 -1.57 -1.66 -9.24
CA SER A 53 -1.51 -0.37 -9.96
C SER A 53 -0.12 0.26 -9.89
N ALA A 54 0.49 0.28 -8.71
CA ALA A 54 1.86 0.77 -8.55
C ALA A 54 2.88 -0.07 -9.35
N ALA A 55 2.70 -1.39 -9.40
CA ALA A 55 3.57 -2.26 -10.18
C ALA A 55 3.50 -1.92 -11.68
N VAL A 56 2.31 -1.64 -12.23
CA VAL A 56 2.18 -1.20 -13.63
C VAL A 56 2.91 0.13 -13.86
N TYR A 57 2.83 1.05 -12.92
CA TYR A 57 3.55 2.33 -13.02
C TYR A 57 5.07 2.13 -12.98
N VAL A 58 5.57 1.29 -12.08
CA VAL A 58 6.99 0.93 -12.04
C VAL A 58 7.46 0.28 -13.35
N TRP A 59 6.64 -0.61 -13.95
CA TRP A 59 6.92 -1.19 -15.25
C TRP A 59 7.01 -0.12 -16.35
N LYS A 60 6.06 0.82 -16.39
CA LYS A 60 6.10 1.94 -17.32
C LYS A 60 7.43 2.70 -17.24
N GLU A 61 7.83 3.10 -16.04
CA GLU A 61 9.08 3.81 -15.79
C GLU A 61 10.31 2.98 -16.23
N GLY A 62 10.30 1.68 -15.95
CA GLY A 62 11.36 0.77 -16.37
C GLY A 62 11.49 0.67 -17.89
N PHE A 63 10.37 0.53 -18.62
CA PHE A 63 10.38 0.49 -20.08
C PHE A 63 10.81 1.81 -20.69
N GLU A 64 10.34 2.93 -20.18
CA GLU A 64 10.73 4.27 -20.68
C GLU A 64 12.23 4.51 -20.47
N LYS A 65 12.78 4.14 -19.31
CA LYS A 65 14.22 4.24 -19.02
C LYS A 65 15.05 3.29 -19.90
N ALA A 66 14.57 2.07 -20.11
CA ALA A 66 15.24 1.09 -20.94
C ALA A 66 15.28 1.51 -22.41
N ASN A 67 14.25 2.22 -22.88
CA ASN A 67 14.01 2.54 -24.28
C ASN A 67 14.22 1.29 -25.19
N SER A 68 13.79 0.12 -24.73
CA SER A 68 14.02 -1.18 -25.34
C SER A 68 12.97 -2.18 -24.87
N PHE A 69 12.75 -3.24 -25.67
CA PHE A 69 11.99 -4.43 -25.28
C PHE A 69 12.89 -5.64 -25.01
N ASP A 70 14.21 -5.45 -25.07
CA ASP A 70 15.15 -6.49 -24.66
C ASP A 70 14.99 -6.77 -23.16
N LYS A 71 14.81 -8.04 -22.79
CA LYS A 71 14.47 -8.46 -21.43
C LYS A 71 15.56 -8.11 -20.40
N ASP A 72 16.82 -8.18 -20.82
CA ASP A 72 17.94 -7.93 -19.89
C ASP A 72 18.10 -6.42 -19.67
N THR A 73 17.97 -5.63 -20.74
CA THR A 73 17.98 -4.16 -20.67
C THR A 73 16.81 -3.64 -19.79
N VAL A 74 15.61 -4.19 -19.96
CA VAL A 74 14.44 -3.81 -19.15
C VAL A 74 14.62 -4.22 -17.69
N ARG A 75 15.13 -5.44 -17.43
CA ARG A 75 15.41 -5.89 -16.05
C ARG A 75 16.41 -4.96 -15.36
N ASP A 76 17.48 -4.59 -16.03
CA ASP A 76 18.51 -3.71 -15.47
C ASP A 76 17.95 -2.30 -15.21
N ALA A 77 17.12 -1.78 -16.11
CA ALA A 77 16.42 -0.52 -15.90
C ALA A 77 15.44 -0.59 -14.71
N LEU A 78 14.68 -1.68 -14.59
CA LEU A 78 13.76 -1.89 -13.46
C LEU A 78 14.51 -1.98 -12.12
N SER A 79 15.63 -2.70 -12.07
CA SER A 79 16.45 -2.83 -10.85
C SER A 79 17.01 -1.50 -10.36
N ALA A 80 17.18 -0.53 -11.28
CA ALA A 80 17.65 0.83 -10.99
C ALA A 80 16.52 1.84 -10.74
N VAL A 81 15.25 1.40 -10.66
CA VAL A 81 14.13 2.29 -10.34
C VAL A 81 14.21 2.71 -8.87
N GLU A 82 14.21 4.02 -8.67
CA GLU A 82 14.06 4.65 -7.36
C GLU A 82 13.06 5.81 -7.52
N MET A 83 11.87 5.70 -6.90
CA MET A 83 10.79 6.66 -7.08
C MET A 83 9.79 6.64 -5.94
N GLU A 84 9.09 7.77 -5.75
CA GLU A 84 7.89 7.83 -4.93
C GLU A 84 6.66 7.47 -5.76
N THR A 85 5.75 6.72 -5.17
CA THR A 85 4.43 6.44 -5.74
C THR A 85 3.34 6.64 -4.69
N PHE A 86 2.08 6.75 -5.11
CA PHE A 86 0.94 6.79 -4.19
C PHE A 86 0.88 5.56 -3.26
N TYR A 87 1.48 4.46 -3.68
CA TYR A 87 1.57 3.21 -2.91
C TYR A 87 2.70 3.25 -1.86
N GLY A 88 3.68 4.12 -2.03
CA GLY A 88 4.88 4.29 -1.20
C GLY A 88 6.15 4.36 -2.03
N ASP A 89 7.27 4.42 -1.34
CA ASP A 89 8.59 4.51 -1.99
C ASP A 89 8.99 3.17 -2.60
N ILE A 90 9.57 3.23 -3.77
CA ILE A 90 10.07 2.08 -4.52
C ILE A 90 11.59 2.20 -4.66
N LYS A 91 12.28 1.16 -4.21
CA LYS A 91 13.72 0.95 -4.43
C LYS A 91 14.03 -0.52 -4.30
N PHE A 92 14.66 -1.10 -5.29
CA PHE A 92 14.97 -2.52 -5.29
C PHE A 92 16.36 -2.83 -4.72
N SER A 93 16.45 -3.91 -3.96
CA SER A 93 17.71 -4.54 -3.60
C SER A 93 18.28 -5.35 -4.77
N GLU A 94 19.52 -5.82 -4.66
CA GLU A 94 20.13 -6.75 -5.64
C GLU A 94 19.28 -8.03 -5.83
N ALA A 95 18.55 -8.45 -4.80
CA ALA A 95 17.66 -9.61 -4.86
C ALA A 95 16.26 -9.28 -5.45
N GLY A 96 16.01 -8.01 -5.86
CA GLY A 96 14.74 -7.57 -6.46
C GLY A 96 13.62 -7.27 -5.45
N ASN A 97 13.90 -7.22 -4.16
CA ASN A 97 12.90 -6.85 -3.15
C ASN A 97 12.79 -5.32 -3.01
N ASN A 98 11.58 -4.79 -2.89
CA ASN A 98 11.41 -3.39 -2.52
C ASN A 98 11.82 -3.18 -1.05
N ILE A 99 12.88 -2.38 -0.83
CA ILE A 99 13.48 -2.10 0.48
C ILE A 99 13.17 -0.70 1.02
N ALA A 100 12.48 0.14 0.25
CA ALA A 100 12.20 1.52 0.63
C ALA A 100 10.86 1.69 1.35
N LYS A 101 9.98 0.69 1.31
CA LYS A 101 8.61 0.79 1.81
C LYS A 101 8.42 0.03 3.12
N PRO A 102 8.05 0.72 4.23
CA PRO A 102 7.71 0.04 5.48
C PRO A 102 6.36 -0.65 5.40
N MET A 103 6.14 -1.61 6.31
CA MET A 103 4.83 -2.15 6.62
C MET A 103 4.08 -1.20 7.56
N PHE A 104 2.76 -1.20 7.45
CA PHE A 104 1.87 -0.46 8.35
C PHE A 104 1.14 -1.43 9.27
N MET A 105 0.73 -0.94 10.43
CA MET A 105 -0.10 -1.68 11.37
C MET A 105 -1.46 -1.00 11.50
N ARG A 106 -2.55 -1.77 11.39
CA ARG A 106 -3.92 -1.30 11.63
C ARG A 106 -4.50 -2.03 12.82
N GLN A 107 -5.41 -1.37 13.53
CA GLN A 107 -6.19 -1.98 14.59
C GLN A 107 -7.68 -1.99 14.21
N ILE A 108 -8.38 -3.06 14.53
CA ILE A 108 -9.80 -3.21 14.29
C ILE A 108 -10.58 -2.53 15.44
N GLY A 109 -11.41 -1.56 15.10
CA GLY A 109 -12.33 -0.89 16.00
C GLY A 109 -13.56 -1.73 16.36
N ALA A 110 -14.32 -1.28 17.36
CA ALA A 110 -15.55 -1.96 17.80
C ALA A 110 -16.66 -1.94 16.73
N ASP A 111 -16.61 -0.99 15.82
CA ASP A 111 -17.52 -0.84 14.69
C ASP A 111 -17.06 -1.58 13.43
N GLY A 112 -15.93 -2.31 13.52
CA GLY A 112 -15.30 -2.99 12.38
C GLY A 112 -14.45 -2.08 11.50
N SER A 113 -14.29 -0.81 11.82
CA SER A 113 -13.40 0.10 11.13
C SER A 113 -11.93 -0.25 11.39
N TYR A 114 -11.04 0.30 10.55
CA TYR A 114 -9.59 0.18 10.74
C TYR A 114 -9.00 1.54 11.09
N SER A 115 -8.18 1.58 12.14
CA SER A 115 -7.35 2.74 12.48
C SER A 115 -5.88 2.42 12.24
N LEU A 116 -5.12 3.37 11.69
CA LEU A 116 -3.68 3.25 11.55
C LEU A 116 -3.03 3.37 12.94
N VAL A 117 -2.09 2.47 13.22
CA VAL A 117 -1.28 2.50 14.43
C VAL A 117 0.10 3.00 14.06
N GLU A 118 0.39 4.25 14.36
CA GLU A 118 1.70 4.87 14.10
C GLU A 118 2.70 4.59 15.23
N SER A 119 2.17 4.41 16.46
CA SER A 119 2.98 4.07 17.62
C SER A 119 2.19 3.18 18.59
N PHE A 120 2.87 2.54 19.53
CA PHE A 120 2.21 1.77 20.59
C PHE A 120 1.29 2.62 21.47
N LYS A 121 1.46 3.94 21.49
CA LYS A 121 0.60 4.87 22.22
C LYS A 121 -0.78 5.03 21.59
N ASP A 122 -0.88 4.79 20.29
CA ASP A 122 -2.13 4.94 19.51
C ASP A 122 -3.00 3.68 19.59
N MET A 123 -2.48 2.60 20.17
CA MET A 123 -3.22 1.36 20.33
C MET A 123 -4.29 1.48 21.44
N ALA A 124 -5.55 1.20 21.08
CA ALA A 124 -6.60 1.01 22.05
C ALA A 124 -6.63 -0.46 22.50
N PHE A 125 -6.27 -0.73 23.74
CA PHE A 125 -6.42 -2.05 24.34
C PHE A 125 -7.74 -2.15 25.08
N PRO A 126 -8.53 -3.23 24.87
CA PRO A 126 -9.70 -3.47 25.71
C PRO A 126 -9.26 -3.54 27.18
N ARG A 127 -9.78 -2.65 28.02
CA ARG A 127 -9.40 -2.61 29.45
C ARG A 127 -9.96 -3.77 30.27
N ASN A 128 -10.98 -4.45 29.73
CA ASN A 128 -11.63 -5.59 30.36
C ASN A 128 -11.85 -6.70 29.34
N VAL A 129 -10.94 -7.63 29.26
CA VAL A 129 -11.18 -8.93 28.60
C VAL A 129 -11.75 -9.84 29.69
N THR A 130 -13.08 -9.96 29.77
CA THR A 130 -13.74 -11.04 30.50
C THR A 130 -13.75 -12.28 29.61
N TYR A 131 -13.03 -13.31 30.04
CA TYR A 131 -13.04 -14.64 29.42
C TYR A 131 -14.31 -15.41 29.81
#